data_e98b1783a8e0a588e731251e5dc3a526
#
_entry.id   e98b1783a8e0a588e731251e5dc3a526
#
_cell.length_a   1.000
_cell.length_b   1.000
_cell.length_c   1.000
_cell.angle_alpha   90.00
_cell.angle_beta   90.00
_cell.angle_gamma   90.00
#
_symmetry.space_group_name_H-M   'P 1'
#
loop_
_entity.id
_entity.type
_entity.pdbx_description
1 polymer ?
#
loop_
_entity_poly.entity_id
_entity_poly.type
_entity_poly.pdbx_seq_one_letter_code
_entity_poly.pdbx_strand_id
1 'polypeptide(L)'
;MICISITHKNLTAAKRECFACNDDEQIRLADAVAKTYPEAGLVMLMTCNRSEIYMSGTDTDFVWLEQQFADTKKFPVEALKGAAMRYEGRSCLTHLCRVVCGLDSAVLGEVEIIRQVKQAYLAAKERGQTDAEMNMVFQGALRLAKEVVETSQMTHLPVSVGTLACTAALEFGEGKNVLIIGAAGQMGSIVMRDLLDADAKVQIVG
;
A
#
# COMPACT_ATOMS: atom_id res chain seq x y z
N MET A 1 6.98 -0.38 -18.19
CA MET A 1 6.46 -0.78 -16.85
C MET A 1 4.97 -0.98 -16.89
N ILE A 2 4.46 -2.03 -16.22
CA ILE A 2 3.04 -2.36 -16.02
C ILE A 2 2.72 -2.45 -14.52
N CYS A 3 1.45 -2.29 -14.15
CA CYS A 3 0.97 -2.51 -12.78
C CYS A 3 -0.41 -3.17 -12.80
N ILE A 4 -0.57 -4.20 -11.97
CA ILE A 4 -1.87 -4.75 -11.57
C ILE A 4 -2.19 -4.18 -10.19
N SER A 5 -3.33 -3.50 -10.07
CA SER A 5 -3.72 -2.80 -8.83
C SER A 5 -5.11 -3.24 -8.37
N ILE A 6 -5.20 -3.75 -7.15
CA ILE A 6 -6.44 -4.14 -6.45
C ILE A 6 -6.55 -3.27 -5.20
N THR A 7 -7.61 -2.46 -5.10
CA THR A 7 -7.70 -1.44 -4.07
C THR A 7 -9.06 -1.42 -3.35
N HIS A 8 -9.13 -0.65 -2.26
CA HIS A 8 -10.36 -0.37 -1.52
C HIS A 8 -11.47 0.27 -2.38
N LYS A 9 -11.13 0.84 -3.55
CA LYS A 9 -12.11 1.44 -4.46
C LYS A 9 -12.98 0.41 -5.15
N ASN A 10 -12.45 -0.79 -5.38
CA ASN A 10 -13.11 -1.84 -6.14
C ASN A 10 -13.64 -2.98 -5.25
N LEU A 11 -13.05 -3.18 -4.08
CA LEU A 11 -13.35 -4.32 -3.22
C LEU A 11 -13.46 -3.93 -1.75
N THR A 12 -14.32 -4.63 -1.02
CA THR A 12 -14.36 -4.58 0.45
C THR A 12 -13.08 -5.16 1.06
N ALA A 13 -12.78 -4.83 2.32
CA ALA A 13 -11.58 -5.30 3.03
C ALA A 13 -11.45 -6.84 2.99
N ALA A 14 -12.52 -7.56 3.34
CA ALA A 14 -12.54 -9.02 3.35
C ALA A 14 -12.23 -9.65 1.97
N LYS A 15 -12.71 -9.03 0.88
CA LYS A 15 -12.40 -9.50 -0.48
C LYS A 15 -10.98 -9.18 -0.89
N ARG A 16 -10.41 -8.03 -0.47
CA ARG A 16 -9.02 -7.67 -0.81
C ARG A 16 -8.00 -8.58 -0.15
N GLU A 17 -8.28 -9.05 1.07
CA GLU A 17 -7.38 -9.94 1.81
C GLU A 17 -7.05 -11.22 1.03
N CYS A 18 -7.98 -11.71 0.20
CA CYS A 18 -7.73 -12.86 -0.69
C CYS A 18 -6.62 -12.60 -1.72
N PHE A 19 -6.35 -11.33 -2.07
CA PHE A 19 -5.35 -10.93 -3.05
C PHE A 19 -4.03 -10.43 -2.42
N ALA A 20 -3.96 -10.28 -1.11
CA ALA A 20 -2.71 -9.91 -0.45
C ALA A 20 -1.74 -11.11 -0.43
N CYS A 21 -0.52 -10.92 -0.93
CA CYS A 21 0.53 -11.93 -0.86
C CYS A 21 1.28 -11.83 0.47
N ASN A 22 1.45 -12.97 1.14
CA ASN A 22 2.42 -13.11 2.22
C ASN A 22 3.86 -13.19 1.65
N ASP A 23 4.86 -13.22 2.53
CA ASP A 23 6.28 -13.19 2.11
C ASP A 23 6.66 -14.38 1.23
N ASP A 24 6.20 -15.60 1.54
CA ASP A 24 6.48 -16.80 0.73
C ASP A 24 5.82 -16.71 -0.65
N GLU A 25 4.62 -16.16 -0.73
CA GLU A 25 3.91 -15.93 -1.98
C GLU A 25 4.62 -14.87 -2.84
N GLN A 26 5.10 -13.80 -2.21
CA GLN A 26 5.89 -12.77 -2.90
C GLN A 26 7.20 -13.36 -3.47
N ILE A 27 7.90 -14.20 -2.71
CA ILE A 27 9.11 -14.88 -3.18
C ILE A 27 8.79 -15.77 -4.39
N ARG A 28 7.75 -16.62 -4.31
CA ARG A 28 7.38 -17.52 -5.43
C ARG A 28 7.01 -16.73 -6.69
N LEU A 29 6.28 -15.63 -6.56
CA LEU A 29 5.94 -14.79 -7.72
C LEU A 29 7.19 -14.15 -8.32
N ALA A 30 8.09 -13.66 -7.47
CA ALA A 30 9.34 -13.06 -7.91
C ALA A 30 10.25 -14.08 -8.62
N ASP A 31 10.34 -15.31 -8.14
CA ASP A 31 11.09 -16.39 -8.77
C ASP A 31 10.50 -16.75 -10.14
N ALA A 32 9.17 -16.77 -10.27
CA ALA A 32 8.50 -17.00 -11.56
C ALA A 32 8.81 -15.88 -12.57
N VAL A 33 8.79 -14.62 -12.12
CA VAL A 33 9.17 -13.45 -12.94
C VAL A 33 10.63 -13.56 -13.36
N ALA A 34 11.56 -13.76 -12.44
CA ALA A 34 12.99 -13.85 -12.73
C ALA A 34 13.34 -15.00 -13.70
N LYS A 35 12.59 -16.11 -13.64
CA LYS A 35 12.76 -17.24 -14.55
C LYS A 35 12.31 -16.94 -15.99
N THR A 36 11.22 -16.21 -16.16
CA THR A 36 10.62 -15.92 -17.48
C THR A 36 11.12 -14.62 -18.07
N TYR A 37 11.36 -13.62 -17.21
CA TYR A 37 11.81 -12.27 -17.58
C TYR A 37 13.02 -11.87 -16.72
N PRO A 38 14.21 -12.45 -16.97
CA PRO A 38 15.39 -12.28 -16.10
C PRO A 38 15.87 -10.82 -15.98
N GLU A 39 15.54 -9.97 -16.95
CA GLU A 39 15.90 -8.53 -16.94
C GLU A 39 14.81 -7.63 -16.37
N ALA A 40 13.64 -8.21 -16.00
CA ALA A 40 12.52 -7.42 -15.49
C ALA A 40 12.69 -7.12 -13.99
N GLY A 41 12.34 -5.90 -13.60
CA GLY A 41 12.18 -5.56 -12.19
C GLY A 41 10.77 -5.88 -11.69
N LEU A 42 10.65 -6.22 -10.40
CA LEU A 42 9.39 -6.50 -9.72
C LEU A 42 9.35 -5.83 -8.36
N VAL A 43 8.29 -5.05 -8.10
CA VAL A 43 7.99 -4.53 -6.75
C VAL A 43 6.54 -4.85 -6.42
N MET A 44 6.30 -5.40 -5.25
CA MET A 44 4.96 -5.73 -4.75
C MET A 44 4.64 -4.87 -3.53
N LEU A 45 3.57 -4.08 -3.64
CA LEU A 45 3.06 -3.23 -2.56
C LEU A 45 1.81 -3.88 -1.95
N MET A 46 1.98 -4.49 -0.77
CA MET A 46 0.93 -5.17 -0.04
C MET A 46 0.59 -4.40 1.24
N THR A 47 -0.62 -3.83 1.31
CA THR A 47 -1.11 -3.09 2.47
C THR A 47 -2.55 -3.50 2.80
N CYS A 48 -3.12 -3.01 3.90
CA CYS A 48 -4.54 -3.25 4.22
C CYS A 48 -5.51 -2.69 3.16
N ASN A 49 -5.08 -1.66 2.40
CA ASN A 49 -5.91 -0.95 1.44
C ASN A 49 -5.62 -1.27 -0.02
N ARG A 50 -4.50 -1.93 -0.32
CA ARG A 50 -4.10 -2.26 -1.69
C ARG A 50 -3.17 -3.46 -1.80
N SER A 51 -3.33 -4.20 -2.89
CA SER A 51 -2.40 -5.20 -3.38
C SER A 51 -2.01 -4.79 -4.79
N GLU A 52 -0.75 -4.37 -4.98
CA GLU A 52 -0.25 -3.88 -6.26
C GLU A 52 1.04 -4.60 -6.65
N ILE A 53 1.13 -4.99 -7.91
CA ILE A 53 2.28 -5.67 -8.49
C ILE A 53 2.78 -4.81 -9.65
N TYR A 54 3.96 -4.25 -9.49
CA TYR A 54 4.64 -3.45 -10.51
C TYR A 54 5.74 -4.29 -11.15
N MET A 55 5.75 -4.36 -12.49
CA MET A 55 6.74 -5.08 -13.27
C MET A 55 7.28 -4.18 -14.37
N SER A 56 8.61 -4.07 -14.48
CA SER A 56 9.30 -3.37 -15.57
C SER A 56 9.76 -4.37 -16.63
N GLY A 57 10.24 -3.86 -17.76
CA GLY A 57 10.76 -4.64 -18.88
C GLY A 57 10.05 -4.33 -20.19
N THR A 58 10.67 -4.73 -21.31
CA THR A 58 10.21 -4.40 -22.68
C THR A 58 9.06 -5.29 -23.15
N ASP A 59 9.03 -6.56 -22.73
CA ASP A 59 8.07 -7.56 -23.21
C ASP A 59 7.12 -8.03 -22.10
N THR A 60 6.77 -7.12 -21.16
CA THR A 60 5.88 -7.43 -20.04
C THR A 60 4.45 -7.69 -20.53
N ASP A 61 3.85 -8.78 -20.05
CA ASP A 61 2.51 -9.22 -20.42
C ASP A 61 1.61 -9.30 -19.19
N PHE A 62 0.51 -8.54 -19.22
CA PHE A 62 -0.52 -8.59 -18.16
C PHE A 62 -1.14 -9.97 -18.01
N VAL A 63 -1.43 -10.66 -19.12
CA VAL A 63 -2.10 -11.98 -19.07
C VAL A 63 -1.20 -12.97 -18.37
N TRP A 64 0.09 -12.97 -18.70
CA TRP A 64 1.06 -13.82 -18.04
C TRP A 64 1.20 -13.47 -16.55
N LEU A 65 1.37 -12.18 -16.21
CA LEU A 65 1.55 -11.75 -14.82
C LEU A 65 0.32 -12.05 -13.95
N GLU A 66 -0.88 -11.84 -14.48
CA GLU A 66 -2.13 -12.19 -13.81
C GLU A 66 -2.26 -13.69 -13.58
N GLN A 67 -1.87 -14.52 -14.57
CA GLN A 67 -1.88 -15.96 -14.40
C GLN A 67 -0.89 -16.41 -13.32
N GLN A 68 0.35 -15.88 -13.31
CA GLN A 68 1.33 -16.21 -12.29
C GLN A 68 0.88 -15.76 -10.89
N PHE A 69 0.24 -14.60 -10.79
CA PHE A 69 -0.34 -14.13 -9.54
C PHE A 69 -1.49 -15.03 -9.07
N ALA A 70 -2.38 -15.41 -9.97
CA ALA A 70 -3.48 -16.32 -9.68
C ALA A 70 -2.99 -17.71 -9.24
N ASP A 71 -1.99 -18.27 -9.92
CA ASP A 71 -1.37 -19.56 -9.58
C ASP A 71 -0.67 -19.51 -8.21
N THR A 72 0.05 -18.40 -7.93
CA THR A 72 0.74 -18.19 -6.66
C THR A 72 -0.24 -18.15 -5.49
N LYS A 73 -1.37 -17.49 -5.66
CA LYS A 73 -2.43 -17.32 -4.66
C LYS A 73 -3.47 -18.45 -4.68
N LYS A 74 -3.44 -19.33 -5.68
CA LYS A 74 -4.38 -20.45 -5.88
C LYS A 74 -5.84 -20.01 -6.03
N PHE A 75 -6.09 -18.94 -6.79
CA PHE A 75 -7.44 -18.54 -7.18
C PHE A 75 -7.61 -18.59 -8.72
N PRO A 76 -8.85 -18.73 -9.24
CA PRO A 76 -9.07 -18.67 -10.68
C PRO A 76 -8.74 -17.28 -11.22
N VAL A 77 -7.98 -17.18 -12.32
CA VAL A 77 -7.54 -15.89 -12.89
C VAL A 77 -8.72 -14.96 -13.21
N GLU A 78 -9.88 -15.51 -13.49
CA GLU A 78 -11.14 -14.79 -13.72
C GLU A 78 -11.58 -13.95 -12.51
N ALA A 79 -11.11 -14.30 -11.30
CA ALA A 79 -11.39 -13.52 -10.09
C ALA A 79 -10.78 -12.10 -10.14
N LEU A 80 -9.76 -11.89 -10.98
CA LEU A 80 -9.19 -10.57 -11.22
C LEU A 80 -10.09 -9.67 -12.08
N LYS A 81 -11.03 -10.26 -12.82
CA LYS A 81 -11.96 -9.52 -13.66
C LYS A 81 -12.89 -8.63 -12.81
N GLY A 82 -12.77 -7.32 -13.00
CA GLY A 82 -13.51 -6.32 -12.20
C GLY A 82 -12.94 -6.05 -10.80
N ALA A 83 -11.98 -6.87 -10.32
CA ALA A 83 -11.25 -6.64 -9.08
C ALA A 83 -9.96 -5.85 -9.32
N ALA A 84 -9.24 -6.17 -10.38
CA ALA A 84 -7.96 -5.57 -10.72
C ALA A 84 -8.09 -4.47 -11.78
N MET A 85 -7.35 -3.39 -11.58
CA MET A 85 -7.10 -2.35 -12.59
C MET A 85 -5.70 -2.58 -13.18
N ARG A 86 -5.57 -2.34 -14.49
CA ARG A 86 -4.31 -2.44 -15.22
C ARG A 86 -3.81 -1.05 -15.58
N TYR A 87 -2.55 -0.80 -15.31
CA TYR A 87 -1.87 0.44 -15.69
C TYR A 87 -0.59 0.11 -16.46
N GLU A 88 -0.34 0.83 -17.55
CA GLU A 88 0.81 0.60 -18.44
C GLU A 88 1.51 1.92 -18.77
N GLY A 89 2.83 1.88 -18.91
CA GLY A 89 3.65 2.99 -19.34
C GLY A 89 3.38 4.26 -18.51
N ARG A 90 2.98 5.35 -19.18
CA ARG A 90 2.71 6.63 -18.52
C ARG A 90 1.58 6.55 -17.51
N SER A 91 0.54 5.74 -17.76
CA SER A 91 -0.55 5.58 -16.80
C SER A 91 -0.10 4.86 -15.53
N CYS A 92 0.82 3.91 -15.65
CA CYS A 92 1.42 3.21 -14.52
C CYS A 92 2.27 4.16 -13.65
N LEU A 93 3.11 4.99 -14.30
CA LEU A 93 3.90 6.01 -13.61
C LEU A 93 3.00 7.02 -12.88
N THR A 94 1.96 7.52 -13.55
CA THR A 94 0.99 8.45 -12.95
C THR A 94 0.29 7.81 -11.76
N HIS A 95 -0.12 6.53 -11.88
CA HIS A 95 -0.73 5.79 -10.79
C HIS A 95 0.21 5.69 -9.58
N LEU A 96 1.46 5.26 -9.77
CA LEU A 96 2.45 5.20 -8.70
C LEU A 96 2.65 6.55 -8.01
N CYS A 97 2.79 7.65 -8.78
CA CYS A 97 2.91 8.99 -8.22
C CYS A 97 1.70 9.39 -7.36
N ARG A 98 0.48 9.08 -7.82
CA ARG A 98 -0.75 9.33 -7.05
C ARG A 98 -0.79 8.51 -5.76
N VAL A 99 -0.38 7.24 -5.84
CA VAL A 99 -0.31 6.33 -4.69
C VAL A 99 0.67 6.88 -3.65
N VAL A 100 1.90 7.16 -4.06
CA VAL A 100 2.94 7.59 -3.12
C VAL A 100 2.68 8.96 -2.51
N CYS A 101 1.96 9.85 -3.22
CA CYS A 101 1.51 11.14 -2.68
C CYS A 101 0.22 11.04 -1.82
N GLY A 102 -0.30 9.83 -1.56
CA GLY A 102 -1.51 9.64 -0.76
C GLY A 102 -2.80 10.08 -1.44
N LEU A 103 -2.77 10.42 -2.74
CA LEU A 103 -3.94 10.89 -3.50
C LEU A 103 -4.91 9.75 -3.85
N ASP A 104 -4.44 8.51 -3.74
CA ASP A 104 -5.22 7.30 -3.98
C ASP A 104 -5.43 6.48 -2.69
N SER A 105 -5.11 7.04 -1.52
CA SER A 105 -5.34 6.43 -0.21
C SER A 105 -6.80 6.52 0.22
N ALA A 106 -7.23 5.64 1.12
CA ALA A 106 -8.57 5.68 1.71
C ALA A 106 -8.80 6.96 2.52
N VAL A 107 -7.74 7.45 3.13
CA VAL A 107 -7.67 8.79 3.74
C VAL A 107 -6.77 9.64 2.86
N LEU A 108 -7.31 10.69 2.26
CA LEU A 108 -6.57 11.55 1.36
C LEU A 108 -5.41 12.23 2.09
N GLY A 109 -4.20 12.10 1.53
CA GLY A 109 -3.00 12.71 2.11
C GLY A 109 -2.36 11.91 3.24
N GLU A 110 -2.76 10.65 3.45
CA GLU A 110 -2.13 9.76 4.41
C GLU A 110 -0.64 9.55 4.06
N VAL A 111 0.24 9.98 4.97
CA VAL A 111 1.70 9.90 4.75
C VAL A 111 2.29 8.50 4.99
N GLU A 112 1.55 7.62 5.64
CA GLU A 112 1.98 6.25 5.92
C GLU A 112 2.27 5.45 4.64
N ILE A 113 1.55 5.73 3.56
CA ILE A 113 1.76 5.08 2.26
C ILE A 113 3.16 5.33 1.71
N ILE A 114 3.77 6.52 1.97
CA ILE A 114 5.14 6.83 1.54
C ILE A 114 6.12 5.83 2.16
N ARG A 115 5.96 5.56 3.47
CA ARG A 115 6.77 4.60 4.19
C ARG A 115 6.58 3.19 3.64
N GLN A 116 5.35 2.78 3.38
CA GLN A 116 5.01 1.46 2.85
C GLN A 116 5.57 1.25 1.44
N VAL A 117 5.44 2.22 0.53
CA VAL A 117 6.04 2.17 -0.81
C VAL A 117 7.57 2.09 -0.72
N LYS A 118 8.18 2.90 0.15
CA LYS A 118 9.64 2.86 0.37
C LYS A 118 10.09 1.49 0.86
N GLN A 119 9.39 0.90 1.83
CA GLN A 119 9.73 -0.42 2.37
C GLN A 119 9.58 -1.51 1.30
N ALA A 120 8.47 -1.53 0.54
CA ALA A 120 8.27 -2.49 -0.55
C ALA A 120 9.38 -2.40 -1.61
N TYR A 121 9.74 -1.19 -2.03
CA TYR A 121 10.83 -0.96 -2.98
C TYR A 121 12.19 -1.42 -2.42
N LEU A 122 12.53 -1.06 -1.18
CA LEU A 122 13.81 -1.45 -0.57
C LEU A 122 13.92 -2.96 -0.39
N ALA A 123 12.85 -3.63 0.05
CA ALA A 123 12.82 -5.08 0.17
C ALA A 123 13.03 -5.79 -1.18
N ALA A 124 12.39 -5.30 -2.26
CA ALA A 124 12.62 -5.81 -3.60
C ALA A 124 14.07 -5.57 -4.07
N LYS A 125 14.62 -4.39 -3.78
CA LYS A 125 16.01 -4.05 -4.14
C LYS A 125 17.03 -4.92 -3.41
N GLU A 126 16.86 -5.14 -2.11
CA GLU A 126 17.73 -6.01 -1.29
C GLU A 126 17.73 -7.46 -1.80
N ARG A 127 16.62 -7.92 -2.37
CA ARG A 127 16.48 -9.24 -2.99
C ARG A 127 17.00 -9.31 -4.43
N GLY A 128 17.53 -8.20 -4.98
CA GLY A 128 17.99 -8.14 -6.38
C GLY A 128 16.87 -8.18 -7.41
N GLN A 129 15.64 -7.83 -7.02
CA GLN A 129 14.43 -7.90 -7.85
C GLN A 129 14.12 -6.57 -8.58
N THR A 130 15.04 -5.61 -8.61
CA THR A 130 14.83 -4.32 -9.27
C THR A 130 15.85 -4.10 -10.37
N ASP A 131 15.39 -3.64 -11.52
CA ASP A 131 16.20 -3.17 -12.64
C ASP A 131 16.45 -1.65 -12.61
N ALA A 132 17.08 -1.11 -13.63
CA ALA A 132 17.38 0.32 -13.74
C ALA A 132 16.09 1.17 -13.86
N GLU A 133 15.10 0.72 -14.64
CA GLU A 133 13.80 1.41 -14.80
C GLU A 133 13.07 1.49 -13.46
N MET A 134 12.94 0.37 -12.75
CA MET A 134 12.27 0.30 -11.46
C MET A 134 12.95 1.20 -10.43
N ASN A 135 14.29 1.15 -10.36
CA ASN A 135 15.07 2.00 -9.46
C ASN A 135 14.84 3.50 -9.75
N MET A 136 14.87 3.90 -11.01
CA MET A 136 14.66 5.30 -11.42
C MET A 136 13.25 5.76 -11.06
N VAL A 137 12.23 4.95 -11.38
CA VAL A 137 10.82 5.29 -11.21
C VAL A 137 10.45 5.38 -9.74
N PHE A 138 10.78 4.37 -8.91
CA PHE A 138 10.43 4.37 -7.50
C PHE A 138 11.18 5.45 -6.71
N GLN A 139 12.46 5.68 -6.98
CA GLN A 139 13.21 6.78 -6.34
C GLN A 139 12.67 8.14 -6.77
N GLY A 140 12.30 8.30 -8.03
CA GLY A 140 11.67 9.53 -8.55
C GLY A 140 10.33 9.81 -7.87
N ALA A 141 9.46 8.79 -7.77
CA ALA A 141 8.17 8.90 -7.13
C ALA A 141 8.28 9.23 -5.63
N LEU A 142 9.22 8.61 -4.91
CA LEU A 142 9.48 8.89 -3.49
C LEU A 142 10.02 10.31 -3.26
N ARG A 143 10.87 10.84 -4.18
CA ARG A 143 11.31 12.24 -4.12
C ARG A 143 10.17 13.20 -4.36
N LEU A 144 9.34 12.93 -5.38
CA LEU A 144 8.13 13.72 -5.65
C LEU A 144 7.20 13.77 -4.44
N ALA A 145 6.96 12.62 -3.79
CA ALA A 145 6.11 12.58 -2.61
C ALA A 145 6.64 13.46 -1.47
N LYS A 146 7.95 13.43 -1.23
CA LYS A 146 8.60 14.29 -0.23
C LYS A 146 8.37 15.77 -0.56
N GLU A 147 8.60 16.18 -1.80
CA GLU A 147 8.41 17.54 -2.26
C GLU A 147 6.94 17.99 -2.14
N VAL A 148 5.99 17.12 -2.53
CA VAL A 148 4.55 17.37 -2.39
C VAL A 148 4.17 17.57 -0.92
N VAL A 149 4.65 16.72 -0.02
CA VAL A 149 4.40 16.83 1.43
C VAL A 149 4.96 18.15 1.99
N GLU A 150 6.20 18.53 1.60
CA GLU A 150 6.85 19.75 2.06
C GLU A 150 6.16 21.04 1.54
N THR A 151 5.60 21.01 0.32
CA THR A 151 5.05 22.20 -0.35
C THR A 151 3.55 22.37 -0.17
N SER A 152 2.79 21.26 0.02
CA SER A 152 1.32 21.28 -0.01
C SER A 152 0.63 21.57 1.31
N GLN A 153 1.36 21.81 2.41
CA GLN A 153 0.81 21.90 3.76
C GLN A 153 -0.04 20.70 4.21
N MET A 154 -0.02 19.60 3.44
CA MET A 154 -0.76 18.37 3.79
C MET A 154 -0.30 17.77 5.12
N THR A 155 0.92 18.07 5.56
CA THR A 155 1.46 17.68 6.87
C THR A 155 0.80 18.41 8.06
N HIS A 156 0.11 19.53 7.82
CA HIS A 156 -0.60 20.26 8.88
C HIS A 156 -1.98 19.66 9.20
N LEU A 157 -2.45 18.75 8.38
CA LEU A 157 -3.62 17.94 8.69
C LEU A 157 -3.10 16.58 9.17
N PRO A 158 -3.08 16.27 10.47
CA PRO A 158 -2.71 14.95 10.96
C PRO A 158 -3.83 13.97 10.60
N VAL A 159 -3.93 13.59 9.31
CA VAL A 159 -4.99 12.73 8.81
C VAL A 159 -4.45 11.34 8.66
N SER A 160 -4.33 10.62 9.78
CA SER A 160 -4.20 9.17 9.77
C SER A 160 -5.54 8.53 10.14
N VAL A 161 -5.75 7.27 9.75
CA VAL A 161 -6.92 6.50 10.22
C VAL A 161 -6.97 6.48 11.75
N GLY A 162 -5.80 6.41 12.42
CA GLY A 162 -5.71 6.48 13.88
C GLY A 162 -6.18 7.83 14.43
N THR A 163 -5.77 8.94 13.85
CA THR A 163 -6.21 10.28 14.26
C THR A 163 -7.71 10.49 14.03
N LEU A 164 -8.26 10.01 12.90
CA LEU A 164 -9.70 10.04 12.67
C LEU A 164 -10.47 9.20 13.69
N ALA A 165 -9.96 8.02 14.05
CA ALA A 165 -10.55 7.17 15.08
C ALA A 165 -10.49 7.87 16.45
N CYS A 166 -9.40 8.56 16.78
CA CYS A 166 -9.28 9.37 17.99
C CYS A 166 -10.34 10.50 18.01
N THR A 167 -10.45 11.27 16.92
CA THR A 167 -11.46 12.33 16.81
C THR A 167 -12.87 11.79 16.99
N ALA A 168 -13.19 10.68 16.32
CA ALA A 168 -14.49 10.03 16.46
C ALA A 168 -14.73 9.53 17.90
N ALA A 169 -13.71 8.96 18.55
CA ALA A 169 -13.81 8.50 19.92
C ALA A 169 -14.08 9.67 20.90
N LEU A 170 -13.47 10.83 20.67
CA LEU A 170 -13.69 12.04 21.46
C LEU A 170 -15.10 12.60 21.24
N GLU A 171 -15.56 12.70 20.00
CA GLU A 171 -16.91 13.22 19.67
C GLU A 171 -18.05 12.32 20.21
N PHE A 172 -17.92 10.99 20.08
CA PHE A 172 -18.96 10.05 20.50
C PHE A 172 -18.77 9.51 21.90
N GLY A 173 -17.60 9.71 22.49
CA GLY A 173 -17.17 9.11 23.77
C GLY A 173 -17.23 10.06 24.95
N GLU A 174 -17.72 11.28 24.83
CA GLU A 174 -17.76 12.25 25.93
C GLU A 174 -18.47 11.66 27.18
N GLY A 175 -17.72 11.56 28.28
CA GLY A 175 -18.19 10.93 29.52
C GLY A 175 -18.26 9.40 29.48
N LYS A 176 -17.68 8.72 28.47
CA LYS A 176 -17.65 7.25 28.35
C LYS A 176 -16.21 6.73 28.43
N ASN A 177 -16.10 5.43 28.71
CA ASN A 177 -14.81 4.73 28.66
C ASN A 177 -14.49 4.28 27.23
N VAL A 178 -13.23 4.43 26.80
CA VAL A 178 -12.75 3.93 25.51
C VAL A 178 -11.89 2.70 25.74
N LEU A 179 -12.22 1.61 25.08
CA LEU A 179 -11.43 0.38 25.07
C LEU A 179 -10.67 0.30 23.75
N ILE A 180 -9.33 0.21 23.81
CA ILE A 180 -8.48 0.02 22.65
C ILE A 180 -8.01 -1.43 22.60
N ILE A 181 -8.51 -2.18 21.60
CA ILE A 181 -8.06 -3.55 21.35
C ILE A 181 -6.91 -3.49 20.35
N GLY A 182 -5.75 -4.07 20.71
CA GLY A 182 -4.54 -4.00 19.89
C GLY A 182 -3.75 -2.71 20.08
N ALA A 183 -3.78 -2.11 21.28
CA ALA A 183 -3.07 -0.89 21.62
C ALA A 183 -1.55 -0.94 21.34
N ALA A 184 -0.92 -2.13 21.43
CA ALA A 184 0.49 -2.34 21.11
C ALA A 184 0.78 -2.42 19.61
N GLY A 185 -0.24 -2.54 18.75
CA GLY A 185 -0.11 -2.53 17.29
C GLY A 185 0.12 -1.11 16.75
N GLN A 186 0.56 -1.03 15.50
CA GLN A 186 0.89 0.24 14.84
C GLN A 186 -0.25 1.26 14.90
N MET A 187 -1.48 0.88 14.56
CA MET A 187 -2.64 1.78 14.58
C MET A 187 -3.12 2.07 16.00
N GLY A 188 -3.17 1.05 16.87
CA GLY A 188 -3.58 1.20 18.25
C GLY A 188 -2.68 2.15 19.04
N SER A 189 -1.37 2.10 18.81
CA SER A 189 -0.40 3.01 19.45
C SER A 189 -0.56 4.47 19.00
N ILE A 190 -0.97 4.71 17.75
CA ILE A 190 -1.30 6.07 17.26
C ILE A 190 -2.55 6.58 17.97
N VAL A 191 -3.63 5.80 17.96
CA VAL A 191 -4.90 6.17 18.62
C VAL A 191 -4.67 6.44 20.10
N MET A 192 -3.93 5.56 20.77
CA MET A 192 -3.61 5.70 22.20
C MET A 192 -2.85 7.01 22.48
N ARG A 193 -1.80 7.30 21.72
CA ARG A 193 -1.02 8.54 21.86
C ARG A 193 -1.89 9.77 21.64
N ASP A 194 -2.66 9.81 20.54
CA ASP A 194 -3.48 10.94 20.18
C ASP A 194 -4.59 11.21 21.21
N LEU A 195 -5.15 10.14 21.86
CA LEU A 195 -6.10 10.27 22.96
C LEU A 195 -5.45 10.82 24.24
N LEU A 196 -4.22 10.40 24.53
CA LEU A 196 -3.46 10.92 25.68
C LEU A 196 -3.07 12.40 25.49
N ASP A 197 -2.64 12.77 24.28
CA ASP A 197 -2.27 14.14 23.92
C ASP A 197 -3.48 15.11 23.93
N ALA A 198 -4.68 14.59 23.69
CA ALA A 198 -5.92 15.36 23.73
C ALA A 198 -6.42 15.68 25.16
N ASP A 199 -5.66 15.31 26.22
CA ASP A 199 -6.05 15.44 27.62
C ASP A 199 -7.46 14.89 27.94
N ALA A 200 -7.84 13.88 27.17
CA ALA A 200 -9.13 13.25 27.29
C ALA A 200 -9.18 12.40 28.58
N LYS A 201 -10.25 12.52 29.34
CA LYS A 201 -10.52 11.61 30.47
C LYS A 201 -10.89 10.22 29.93
N VAL A 202 -9.89 9.49 29.43
CA VAL A 202 -10.05 8.18 28.80
C VAL A 202 -9.41 7.15 29.70
N GLN A 203 -10.14 6.10 30.04
CA GLN A 203 -9.58 4.93 30.71
C GLN A 203 -9.10 3.98 29.61
N ILE A 204 -7.78 3.81 29.48
CA ILE A 204 -7.16 2.90 28.51
C ILE A 204 -6.98 1.56 29.21
N VAL A 205 -7.56 0.51 28.61
CA VAL A 205 -7.36 -0.89 29.01
C VAL A 205 -6.75 -1.60 27.80
N GLY A 206 -5.52 -2.08 27.94
CA GLY A 206 -4.78 -2.80 26.91
C GLY A 206 -4.61 -4.28 27.23
#